data_f0cabf1c43c91a70e4bcdaea8b737e0d
#
_entry.id   f0cabf1c43c91a70e4bcdaea8b737e0d
#
_cell.length_a   1.000
_cell.length_b   1.000
_cell.length_c   1.000
_cell.angle_alpha   90.00
_cell.angle_beta   90.00
_cell.angle_gamma   90.00
#
_symmetry.space_group_name_H-M   'P 1'
#
loop_
_entity.id
_entity.type
_entity.pdbx_description
1 polymer ?
#
loop_
_entity_poly.entity_id
_entity_poly.type
_entity_poly.pdbx_seq_one_letter_code
_entity_poly.pdbx_strand_id
1 'polypeptide(L)'
;CEVGDDVTTIWANFGGADPAYHEIEINVRTFVFWPAETGVDHITVRGFTLTKAATQWAPPTALQEGLIGPHWSKGWVIEDNTITDSKNVGISLGKEASTGQNEWTAGRPGDKGGTQREREVIQRALALLGPEAGEPHPWHRDHVGSHTVRRNTIRDCEQAGVVGHLGAAFSTIADNHIYRIHVKRQWHGAEVAGIKLHAAIDTVISGN
;
A
#
# COMPACT_ATOMS: atom_id res chain seq x y z
N CYS A 1 10.07 -23.08 -7.38
CA CYS A 1 9.31 -23.83 -6.41
C CYS A 1 8.24 -24.70 -7.08
N GLU A 2 7.85 -25.74 -6.44
CA GLU A 2 6.76 -26.61 -6.84
C GLU A 2 5.74 -26.66 -5.67
N VAL A 3 4.50 -26.37 -5.99
CA VAL A 3 3.42 -26.34 -5.01
C VAL A 3 2.60 -27.62 -5.18
N GLY A 4 2.62 -28.48 -4.18
CA GLY A 4 1.73 -29.64 -4.07
C GLY A 4 0.56 -29.33 -3.15
N ASP A 5 -0.32 -30.31 -2.98
CA ASP A 5 -1.54 -30.12 -2.17
C ASP A 5 -1.21 -29.83 -0.69
N ASP A 6 -0.21 -30.49 -0.14
CA ASP A 6 0.16 -30.37 1.27
C ASP A 6 1.57 -29.80 1.51
N VAL A 7 2.39 -29.72 0.48
CA VAL A 7 3.79 -29.35 0.60
C VAL A 7 4.22 -28.44 -0.55
N THR A 8 4.95 -27.40 -0.22
CA THR A 8 5.65 -26.57 -1.20
C THR A 8 7.14 -26.88 -1.16
N THR A 9 7.67 -27.37 -2.26
CA THR A 9 9.11 -27.63 -2.41
C THR A 9 9.80 -26.42 -3.01
N ILE A 10 10.86 -25.96 -2.35
CA ILE A 10 11.62 -24.78 -2.76
C ILE A 10 13.07 -25.20 -3.03
N TRP A 11 13.56 -24.88 -4.21
CA TRP A 11 14.99 -24.99 -4.55
C TRP A 11 15.59 -23.60 -4.53
N ALA A 12 16.66 -23.43 -3.78
CA ALA A 12 17.37 -22.17 -3.67
C ALA A 12 18.88 -22.39 -3.85
N ASN A 13 19.54 -21.43 -4.48
CA ASN A 13 20.98 -21.40 -4.58
C ASN A 13 21.54 -20.55 -3.44
N PHE A 14 22.20 -21.19 -2.50
CA PHE A 14 22.83 -20.53 -1.34
C PHE A 14 24.30 -20.13 -1.60
N GLY A 15 24.74 -20.10 -2.85
CA GLY A 15 26.11 -19.68 -3.18
C GLY A 15 27.20 -20.60 -2.64
N GLY A 16 26.89 -21.88 -2.39
CA GLY A 16 27.80 -22.85 -1.81
C GLY A 16 27.73 -22.96 -0.28
N ALA A 17 26.93 -22.12 0.37
CA ALA A 17 26.69 -22.28 1.84
C ALA A 17 25.71 -23.43 2.08
N ASP A 18 25.97 -24.19 3.14
CA ASP A 18 25.06 -25.24 3.58
C ASP A 18 23.91 -24.62 4.39
N PRO A 19 22.66 -24.73 3.91
CA PRO A 19 21.52 -24.15 4.60
C PRO A 19 21.29 -24.70 6.03
N ALA A 20 21.79 -25.86 6.33
CA ALA A 20 21.65 -26.45 7.67
C ALA A 20 22.35 -25.65 8.79
N TYR A 21 23.30 -24.80 8.41
CA TYR A 21 24.05 -23.96 9.37
C TYR A 21 23.62 -22.48 9.34
N HIS A 22 22.54 -22.18 8.64
CA HIS A 22 22.05 -20.80 8.49
C HIS A 22 20.57 -20.68 8.84
N GLU A 23 20.19 -19.56 9.42
CA GLU A 23 18.79 -19.21 9.58
C GLU A 23 18.21 -18.84 8.21
N ILE A 24 17.16 -19.56 7.81
CA ILE A 24 16.47 -19.35 6.54
C ILE A 24 15.03 -18.95 6.83
N GLU A 25 14.63 -17.79 6.30
CA GLU A 25 13.28 -17.29 6.45
C GLU A 25 12.60 -17.16 5.09
N ILE A 26 11.34 -17.52 5.05
CA ILE A 26 10.49 -17.40 3.87
C ILE A 26 9.31 -16.50 4.21
N ASN A 27 9.16 -15.40 3.47
CA ASN A 27 8.03 -14.49 3.63
C ASN A 27 6.78 -15.15 3.04
N VAL A 28 5.83 -15.48 3.88
CA VAL A 28 4.56 -16.11 3.47
C VAL A 28 3.35 -15.24 3.74
N ARG A 29 3.48 -14.21 4.58
CA ARG A 29 2.38 -13.30 4.90
C ARG A 29 2.40 -12.08 4.00
N THR A 30 1.26 -11.75 3.44
CA THR A 30 1.12 -10.58 2.57
C THR A 30 1.36 -9.28 3.35
N PHE A 31 0.85 -9.18 4.58
CA PHE A 31 0.99 -8.00 5.44
C PHE A 31 1.43 -8.38 6.84
N VAL A 32 1.94 -7.39 7.55
CA VAL A 32 2.30 -7.50 8.97
C VAL A 32 1.23 -6.87 9.85
N PHE A 33 0.68 -5.73 9.44
CA PHE A 33 -0.37 -5.03 10.17
C PHE A 33 -1.44 -4.50 9.21
N TRP A 34 -2.56 -5.20 9.14
CA TRP A 34 -3.65 -4.92 8.21
C TRP A 34 -4.98 -5.36 8.81
N PRO A 35 -5.99 -4.49 8.91
CA PRO A 35 -7.29 -4.88 9.42
C PRO A 35 -7.95 -5.93 8.50
N ALA A 36 -8.59 -6.92 9.09
CA ALA A 36 -9.35 -7.92 8.34
C ALA A 36 -10.58 -7.31 7.64
N GLU A 37 -11.14 -6.25 8.25
CA GLU A 37 -12.32 -5.56 7.75
C GLU A 37 -12.00 -4.08 7.47
N THR A 38 -12.80 -3.47 6.63
CA THR A 38 -12.78 -2.02 6.39
C THR A 38 -13.47 -1.27 7.53
N GLY A 39 -13.21 0.04 7.68
CA GLY A 39 -13.88 0.87 8.69
C GLY A 39 -13.35 0.68 10.12
N VAL A 40 -12.17 0.12 10.29
CA VAL A 40 -11.47 0.05 11.58
C VAL A 40 -10.69 1.36 11.77
N ASP A 41 -11.39 2.40 12.17
CA ASP A 41 -10.90 3.76 12.17
C ASP A 41 -10.04 4.13 13.37
N HIS A 42 -9.25 5.21 13.21
CA HIS A 42 -8.53 5.88 14.29
C HIS A 42 -7.53 4.99 15.06
N ILE A 43 -6.87 4.08 14.35
CA ILE A 43 -5.80 3.27 14.92
C ILE A 43 -4.46 4.02 14.88
N THR A 44 -3.70 3.95 15.95
CA THR A 44 -2.32 4.43 16.01
C THR A 44 -1.36 3.25 16.07
N VAL A 45 -0.43 3.21 15.10
CA VAL A 45 0.66 2.23 15.07
C VAL A 45 1.96 2.99 15.25
N ARG A 46 2.64 2.74 16.37
CA ARG A 46 3.80 3.53 16.78
C ARG A 46 4.89 2.70 17.44
N GLY A 47 6.15 2.97 17.08
CA GLY A 47 7.31 2.43 17.78
C GLY A 47 7.63 0.98 17.45
N PHE A 48 7.13 0.45 16.34
CA PHE A 48 7.38 -0.92 15.91
C PHE A 48 8.47 -1.02 14.85
N THR A 49 9.14 -2.15 14.81
CA THR A 49 9.85 -2.61 13.63
C THR A 49 8.98 -3.63 12.90
N LEU A 50 8.47 -3.24 11.74
CA LEU A 50 7.59 -4.03 10.89
C LEU A 50 8.38 -4.47 9.66
N THR A 51 8.48 -5.78 9.42
CA THR A 51 9.40 -6.31 8.41
C THR A 51 8.89 -7.60 7.78
N LYS A 52 9.46 -7.95 6.61
CA LYS A 52 9.32 -9.26 5.96
C LYS A 52 7.91 -9.59 5.50
N ALA A 53 7.27 -8.65 4.80
CA ALA A 53 5.99 -8.90 4.15
C ALA A 53 6.16 -9.35 2.69
N ALA A 54 5.41 -10.37 2.31
CA ALA A 54 5.32 -10.87 0.93
C ALA A 54 4.22 -10.17 0.13
N THR A 55 4.16 -8.84 0.22
CA THR A 55 3.19 -8.02 -0.52
C THR A 55 3.23 -8.35 -2.01
N GLN A 56 2.05 -8.40 -2.64
CA GLN A 56 1.97 -8.67 -4.06
C GLN A 56 2.35 -7.42 -4.86
N TRP A 57 3.05 -7.63 -5.99
CA TRP A 57 3.23 -6.56 -6.95
C TRP A 57 1.87 -6.25 -7.60
N ALA A 58 1.56 -4.98 -7.71
CA ALA A 58 0.34 -4.54 -8.37
C ALA A 58 0.62 -3.25 -9.17
N PRO A 59 0.01 -3.12 -10.36
CA PRO A 59 0.05 -1.87 -11.10
C PRO A 59 -0.77 -0.80 -10.35
N PRO A 60 -0.57 0.48 -10.68
CA PRO A 60 -1.29 1.58 -10.03
C PRO A 60 -2.81 1.51 -10.18
N THR A 61 -3.27 0.79 -11.17
CA THR A 61 -4.70 0.57 -11.44
C THR A 61 -5.34 -0.51 -10.58
N ALA A 62 -4.55 -1.23 -9.80
CA ALA A 62 -5.03 -2.24 -8.86
C ALA A 62 -4.70 -1.85 -7.42
N LEU A 63 -5.24 -2.56 -6.45
CA LEU A 63 -4.83 -2.40 -5.05
C LEU A 63 -3.36 -2.74 -4.90
N GLN A 64 -2.59 -1.79 -4.44
CA GLN A 64 -1.19 -1.98 -4.07
C GLN A 64 -1.15 -2.21 -2.56
N GLU A 65 -1.18 -3.46 -2.16
CA GLU A 65 -1.13 -3.83 -0.74
C GLU A 65 0.23 -3.47 -0.15
N GLY A 66 0.22 -2.94 1.07
CA GLY A 66 1.42 -2.61 1.82
C GLY A 66 1.71 -3.60 2.94
N LEU A 67 2.92 -3.56 3.43
CA LEU A 67 3.30 -4.26 4.66
C LEU A 67 2.41 -3.83 5.82
N ILE A 68 2.05 -2.56 5.85
CA ILE A 68 1.05 -1.96 6.75
C ILE A 68 0.10 -1.06 5.97
N GLY A 69 -1.16 -1.01 6.39
CA GLY A 69 -2.13 -0.07 5.85
C GLY A 69 -3.48 -0.14 6.53
N PRO A 70 -4.30 0.91 6.37
CA PRO A 70 -5.58 1.06 7.05
C PRO A 70 -6.74 0.26 6.44
N HIS A 71 -6.56 -0.37 5.28
CA HIS A 71 -7.61 -1.14 4.60
C HIS A 71 -8.95 -0.39 4.53
N TRP A 72 -8.97 0.79 3.90
CA TRP A 72 -10.16 1.67 3.79
C TRP A 72 -10.74 2.19 5.10
N SER A 73 -9.97 2.13 6.16
CA SER A 73 -10.32 2.79 7.40
C SER A 73 -9.86 4.24 7.36
N LYS A 74 -10.35 5.06 8.27
CA LYS A 74 -10.09 6.49 8.37
C LYS A 74 -9.18 6.83 9.53
N GLY A 75 -8.45 7.93 9.40
CA GLY A 75 -7.80 8.61 10.52
C GLY A 75 -6.68 7.82 11.21
N TRP A 76 -6.02 6.93 10.50
CA TRP A 76 -4.89 6.20 11.08
C TRP A 76 -3.68 7.09 11.28
N VAL A 77 -2.96 6.82 12.36
CA VAL A 77 -1.66 7.42 12.65
C VAL A 77 -0.60 6.33 12.59
N ILE A 78 0.33 6.45 11.63
CA ILE A 78 1.47 5.54 11.47
C ILE A 78 2.73 6.37 11.70
N GLU A 79 3.32 6.23 12.89
CA GLU A 79 4.41 7.12 13.29
C GLU A 79 5.52 6.43 14.07
N ASP A 80 6.73 6.96 13.96
CA ASP A 80 7.89 6.50 14.72
C ASP A 80 8.19 5.00 14.55
N ASN A 81 7.87 4.41 13.38
CA ASN A 81 8.12 3.01 13.07
C ASN A 81 9.35 2.84 12.17
N THR A 82 9.94 1.65 12.21
CA THR A 82 10.84 1.16 11.17
C THR A 82 10.10 0.15 10.31
N ILE A 83 9.96 0.45 9.01
CA ILE A 83 9.25 -0.37 8.03
C ILE A 83 10.26 -0.80 6.97
N THR A 84 10.52 -2.08 6.87
CA THR A 84 11.60 -2.60 6.02
C THR A 84 11.29 -3.96 5.43
N ASP A 85 12.00 -4.31 4.36
CA ASP A 85 11.93 -5.63 3.71
C ASP A 85 10.52 -6.03 3.28
N SER A 86 9.76 -5.08 2.76
CA SER A 86 8.55 -5.40 2.02
C SER A 86 8.91 -5.85 0.60
N LYS A 87 8.29 -6.93 0.16
CA LYS A 87 8.49 -7.42 -1.21
C LYS A 87 8.07 -6.40 -2.26
N ASN A 88 7.12 -5.54 -1.96
CA ASN A 88 6.69 -4.45 -2.84
C ASN A 88 6.52 -3.13 -2.09
N VAL A 89 5.42 -2.93 -1.40
CA VAL A 89 5.06 -1.64 -0.80
C VAL A 89 5.23 -1.66 0.71
N GLY A 90 5.78 -0.59 1.27
CA GLY A 90 5.89 -0.41 2.72
C GLY A 90 4.53 -0.06 3.34
N ILE A 91 4.01 1.12 3.04
CA ILE A 91 2.73 1.61 3.56
C ILE A 91 1.75 1.80 2.41
N SER A 92 0.54 1.25 2.52
CA SER A 92 -0.54 1.48 1.57
C SER A 92 -1.72 2.15 2.25
N LEU A 93 -2.08 3.35 1.79
CA LEU A 93 -3.18 4.15 2.34
C LEU A 93 -4.52 3.91 1.62
N GLY A 94 -4.56 2.90 0.76
CA GLY A 94 -5.78 2.49 0.09
C GLY A 94 -5.95 3.02 -1.32
N LYS A 95 -6.80 2.37 -2.08
CA LYS A 95 -6.95 2.57 -3.52
C LYS A 95 -8.23 3.32 -3.89
N GLU A 96 -9.38 2.77 -3.63
CA GLU A 96 -10.67 3.39 -3.94
C GLU A 96 -11.68 3.07 -2.84
N ALA A 97 -12.77 3.81 -2.77
CA ALA A 97 -13.57 3.85 -1.58
C ALA A 97 -14.96 3.24 -1.72
N SER A 98 -15.44 3.04 -2.95
CA SER A 98 -16.86 2.69 -3.12
C SER A 98 -17.22 1.39 -2.44
N THR A 99 -16.31 0.43 -2.47
CA THR A 99 -16.55 -0.89 -1.87
C THR A 99 -15.45 -1.33 -0.92
N GLY A 100 -14.31 -0.66 -0.91
CA GLY A 100 -13.08 -1.16 -0.30
C GLY A 100 -12.47 -2.36 -1.04
N GLN A 101 -13.02 -2.74 -2.19
CA GLN A 101 -12.65 -3.93 -2.95
C GLN A 101 -12.00 -3.62 -4.31
N ASN A 102 -11.70 -2.38 -4.59
CA ASN A 102 -11.19 -1.93 -5.89
C ASN A 102 -12.11 -2.24 -7.09
N GLU A 103 -13.39 -2.17 -6.90
CA GLU A 103 -14.38 -2.43 -7.95
C GLU A 103 -14.07 -1.69 -9.26
N TRP A 104 -13.65 -0.44 -9.14
CA TRP A 104 -13.35 0.44 -10.27
C TRP A 104 -12.02 0.17 -10.95
N THR A 105 -11.16 -0.60 -10.34
CA THR A 105 -9.82 -0.92 -10.83
C THR A 105 -9.65 -2.40 -11.16
N ALA A 106 -10.64 -3.21 -10.87
CA ALA A 106 -10.66 -4.60 -11.30
C ALA A 106 -10.66 -4.65 -12.83
N GLY A 107 -9.60 -5.18 -13.41
CA GLY A 107 -9.44 -5.29 -14.86
C GLY A 107 -10.60 -6.07 -15.46
N ARG A 108 -11.27 -5.51 -16.46
CA ARG A 108 -12.17 -6.28 -17.32
C ARG A 108 -11.38 -6.81 -18.51
N PRO A 109 -11.68 -8.00 -19.03
CA PRO A 109 -11.07 -8.46 -20.26
C PRO A 109 -11.23 -7.39 -21.36
N GLY A 110 -10.11 -6.92 -21.92
CA GLY A 110 -10.09 -5.86 -22.94
C GLY A 110 -9.88 -4.43 -22.43
N ASP A 111 -9.74 -4.21 -21.15
CA ASP A 111 -9.42 -2.89 -20.58
C ASP A 111 -8.00 -2.45 -20.95
N LYS A 112 -7.92 -1.37 -21.71
CA LYS A 112 -6.64 -0.81 -22.23
C LYS A 112 -5.98 0.17 -21.26
N GLY A 113 -6.04 -0.06 -19.99
CA GLY A 113 -5.14 0.60 -19.06
C GLY A 113 -5.70 1.77 -18.26
N GLY A 114 -4.92 2.09 -17.27
CA GLY A 114 -5.23 2.89 -16.11
C GLY A 114 -5.68 4.33 -16.36
N THR A 115 -5.19 4.98 -17.40
CA THR A 115 -5.32 6.45 -17.51
C THR A 115 -6.75 6.94 -17.71
N GLN A 116 -7.54 6.28 -18.54
CA GLN A 116 -8.94 6.68 -18.73
C GLN A 116 -9.77 6.33 -17.50
N ARG A 117 -9.55 5.15 -16.98
CA ARG A 117 -10.25 4.66 -15.80
C ARG A 117 -9.88 5.42 -14.53
N GLU A 118 -8.63 5.80 -14.40
CA GLU A 118 -8.17 6.71 -13.35
C GLU A 118 -8.89 8.06 -13.41
N ARG A 119 -9.04 8.63 -14.60
CA ARG A 119 -9.80 9.88 -14.78
C ARG A 119 -11.27 9.71 -14.40
N GLU A 120 -11.90 8.63 -14.79
CA GLU A 120 -13.29 8.33 -14.44
C GLU A 120 -13.46 8.19 -12.92
N VAL A 121 -12.53 7.50 -12.26
CA VAL A 121 -12.51 7.38 -10.80
C VAL A 121 -12.32 8.73 -10.13
N ILE A 122 -11.39 9.55 -10.62
CA ILE A 122 -11.15 10.90 -10.09
C ILE A 122 -12.38 11.79 -10.31
N GLN A 123 -12.95 11.81 -11.52
CA GLN A 123 -14.14 12.61 -11.81
C GLN A 123 -15.32 12.20 -10.95
N ARG A 124 -15.50 10.91 -10.76
CA ARG A 124 -16.53 10.41 -9.87
C ARG A 124 -16.27 10.80 -8.42
N ALA A 125 -15.04 10.65 -7.92
CA ALA A 125 -14.69 11.10 -6.59
C ALA A 125 -14.95 12.60 -6.39
N LEU A 126 -14.57 13.43 -7.35
CA LEU A 126 -14.82 14.87 -7.31
C LEU A 126 -16.33 15.19 -7.34
N ALA A 127 -17.11 14.48 -8.15
CA ALA A 127 -18.55 14.62 -8.16
C ALA A 127 -19.20 14.25 -6.82
N LEU A 128 -18.58 13.33 -6.09
CA LEU A 128 -19.05 12.86 -4.79
C LEU A 128 -18.65 13.79 -3.64
N LEU A 129 -17.62 14.58 -3.83
CA LEU A 129 -17.20 15.64 -2.90
C LEU A 129 -17.96 16.94 -3.12
N GLY A 130 -18.78 16.99 -4.17
CA GLY A 130 -19.57 18.17 -4.51
C GLY A 130 -20.70 18.48 -3.53
N PRO A 131 -21.18 19.76 -3.48
CA PRO A 131 -22.15 20.20 -2.49
C PRO A 131 -23.54 19.58 -2.61
N GLU A 132 -23.81 18.81 -3.65
CA GLU A 132 -25.11 18.18 -3.90
C GLU A 132 -25.17 16.68 -3.53
N ALA A 133 -24.10 16.12 -3.00
CA ALA A 133 -24.08 14.74 -2.53
C ALA A 133 -24.85 14.63 -1.21
N GLY A 134 -26.16 14.55 -1.29
CA GLY A 134 -27.06 14.52 -0.12
C GLY A 134 -27.05 13.21 0.68
N GLU A 135 -26.21 12.25 0.32
CA GLU A 135 -26.04 10.99 1.06
C GLU A 135 -24.59 10.85 1.54
N PRO A 136 -24.35 10.20 2.69
CA PRO A 136 -23.00 9.94 3.17
C PRO A 136 -22.24 9.13 2.12
N HIS A 137 -21.30 9.79 1.46
CA HIS A 137 -20.57 9.16 0.37
C HIS A 137 -19.31 8.49 0.91
N PRO A 138 -18.94 7.31 0.43
CA PRO A 138 -17.72 6.65 0.88
C PRO A 138 -16.46 7.52 0.69
N TRP A 139 -16.49 8.49 -0.22
CA TRP A 139 -15.39 9.43 -0.49
C TRP A 139 -15.41 10.73 0.32
N HIS A 140 -16.39 10.91 1.17
CA HIS A 140 -16.47 12.10 2.00
C HIS A 140 -15.37 12.11 3.05
N ARG A 141 -14.88 13.30 3.43
CA ARG A 141 -13.85 13.48 4.48
C ARG A 141 -14.21 12.79 5.80
N ASP A 142 -15.49 12.62 6.06
CA ASP A 142 -15.95 11.94 7.27
C ASP A 142 -15.85 10.41 7.19
N HIS A 143 -15.53 9.85 6.02
CA HIS A 143 -15.53 8.41 5.81
C HIS A 143 -14.18 7.84 5.37
N VAL A 144 -13.31 8.62 4.72
CA VAL A 144 -12.03 8.09 4.20
C VAL A 144 -10.86 9.00 4.49
N GLY A 145 -9.66 8.46 4.40
CA GLY A 145 -8.43 9.20 4.42
C GLY A 145 -8.11 9.80 5.78
N SER A 146 -7.66 11.05 5.77
CA SER A 146 -7.28 11.79 6.98
C SER A 146 -6.21 11.08 7.82
N HIS A 147 -5.31 10.35 7.16
CA HIS A 147 -4.22 9.63 7.81
C HIS A 147 -3.05 10.55 8.13
N THR A 148 -2.29 10.18 9.14
CA THR A 148 -1.00 10.79 9.45
C THR A 148 0.09 9.73 9.36
N VAL A 149 1.02 9.91 8.42
CA VAL A 149 2.21 9.07 8.26
C VAL A 149 3.42 9.93 8.54
N ARG A 150 4.07 9.77 9.67
CA ARG A 150 5.17 10.67 10.04
C ARG A 150 6.29 10.02 10.84
N ARG A 151 7.48 10.55 10.66
CA ARG A 151 8.69 10.14 11.41
C ARG A 151 8.97 8.64 11.35
N ASN A 152 8.59 8.00 10.25
CA ASN A 152 8.94 6.61 10.02
C ASN A 152 10.26 6.51 9.27
N THR A 153 11.00 5.46 9.53
CA THR A 153 12.10 5.01 8.68
C THR A 153 11.56 3.92 7.76
N ILE A 154 11.52 4.18 6.45
CA ILE A 154 10.95 3.27 5.44
C ILE A 154 12.05 2.92 4.44
N ARG A 155 12.40 1.65 4.33
CA ARG A 155 13.48 1.23 3.45
C ARG A 155 13.33 -0.20 2.95
N ASP A 156 14.13 -0.53 1.94
CA ASP A 156 14.22 -1.88 1.37
C ASP A 156 12.85 -2.43 0.94
N CYS A 157 12.01 -1.55 0.36
CA CYS A 157 10.75 -1.90 -0.26
C CYS A 157 10.93 -1.88 -1.78
N GLU A 158 10.45 -2.91 -2.48
CA GLU A 158 10.80 -3.11 -3.89
C GLU A 158 9.90 -2.38 -4.90
N GLN A 159 8.79 -1.83 -4.49
CA GLN A 159 7.95 -1.01 -5.36
C GLN A 159 7.86 0.45 -4.88
N ALA A 160 7.44 0.65 -3.64
CA ALA A 160 7.33 2.00 -3.10
C ALA A 160 7.42 2.01 -1.57
N GLY A 161 7.84 3.15 -1.02
CA GLY A 161 7.79 3.38 0.42
C GLY A 161 6.35 3.57 0.90
N VAL A 162 5.66 4.56 0.33
CA VAL A 162 4.27 4.86 0.63
C VAL A 162 3.48 4.96 -0.66
N VAL A 163 2.36 4.26 -0.75
CA VAL A 163 1.41 4.39 -1.85
C VAL A 163 0.05 4.81 -1.34
N GLY A 164 -0.71 5.44 -2.19
CA GLY A 164 -2.10 5.76 -1.94
C GLY A 164 -2.81 6.17 -3.22
N HIS A 165 -4.10 6.07 -3.18
CA HIS A 165 -5.00 6.60 -4.17
C HIS A 165 -6.07 7.43 -3.43
N LEU A 166 -7.30 7.28 -3.76
CA LEU A 166 -8.38 8.04 -3.11
C LEU A 166 -8.49 7.78 -1.58
N GLY A 167 -8.09 6.60 -1.11
CA GLY A 167 -8.01 6.31 0.32
C GLY A 167 -6.94 7.11 1.08
N ALA A 168 -6.01 7.74 0.36
CA ALA A 168 -5.02 8.64 0.94
C ALA A 168 -5.49 10.11 1.00
N ALA A 169 -6.69 10.42 0.56
CA ALA A 169 -7.22 11.78 0.57
C ALA A 169 -7.15 12.40 1.98
N PHE A 170 -6.96 13.71 2.04
CA PHE A 170 -6.96 14.50 3.28
C PHE A 170 -5.86 14.13 4.28
N SER A 171 -4.81 13.45 3.84
CA SER A 171 -3.77 12.88 4.70
C SER A 171 -2.52 13.75 4.75
N THR A 172 -1.73 13.53 5.78
CA THR A 172 -0.41 14.15 5.96
C THR A 172 0.67 13.08 5.95
N ILE A 173 1.66 13.24 5.06
CA ILE A 173 2.85 12.39 4.99
C ILE A 173 4.05 13.30 5.24
N ALA A 174 4.63 13.24 6.44
CA ALA A 174 5.62 14.21 6.85
C ALA A 174 6.80 13.60 7.61
N ASP A 175 7.97 14.18 7.43
CA ASP A 175 9.17 13.89 8.22
C ASP A 175 9.58 12.41 8.23
N ASN A 176 9.29 11.66 7.17
CA ASN A 176 9.71 10.28 7.05
C ASN A 176 11.08 10.19 6.37
N HIS A 177 11.88 9.26 6.78
CA HIS A 177 13.15 8.94 6.13
C HIS A 177 12.95 7.73 5.21
N ILE A 178 12.82 7.98 3.90
CA ILE A 178 12.51 6.98 2.89
C ILE A 178 13.72 6.78 1.98
N TYR A 179 14.27 5.57 1.95
CA TYR A 179 15.46 5.29 1.15
C TYR A 179 15.57 3.82 0.75
N ARG A 180 16.46 3.50 -0.17
CA ARG A 180 16.71 2.16 -0.68
C ARG A 180 15.44 1.49 -1.23
N ILE A 181 14.65 2.24 -1.97
CA ILE A 181 13.49 1.71 -2.67
C ILE A 181 13.94 1.09 -4.00
N HIS A 182 13.44 -0.11 -4.30
CA HIS A 182 13.73 -0.83 -5.54
C HIS A 182 15.22 -1.23 -5.73
N VAL A 183 15.92 -1.54 -4.67
CA VAL A 183 17.36 -1.85 -4.76
C VAL A 183 17.64 -3.24 -5.32
N LYS A 184 16.75 -4.21 -5.12
CA LYS A 184 16.88 -5.57 -5.65
C LYS A 184 16.46 -5.67 -7.11
N ARG A 185 15.73 -4.67 -7.64
CA ARG A 185 15.28 -4.59 -9.03
C ARG A 185 14.56 -5.85 -9.52
N GLN A 186 13.77 -6.45 -8.65
CA GLN A 186 13.05 -7.70 -8.94
C GLN A 186 11.87 -7.50 -9.89
N TRP A 187 11.39 -6.29 -10.01
CA TRP A 187 10.21 -5.94 -10.79
C TRP A 187 10.54 -4.89 -11.85
N HIS A 188 9.81 -4.97 -12.94
CA HIS A 188 9.81 -3.94 -13.97
C HIS A 188 8.45 -3.25 -13.98
N GLY A 189 8.43 -1.98 -14.21
CA GLY A 189 7.18 -1.25 -14.35
C GLY A 189 7.29 0.20 -13.94
N ALA A 190 6.26 0.95 -14.25
CA ALA A 190 6.08 2.31 -13.83
C ALA A 190 5.83 2.39 -12.31
N GLU A 191 6.18 3.53 -11.75
CA GLU A 191 5.73 3.92 -10.42
C GLU A 191 6.50 3.30 -9.25
N VAL A 192 7.77 3.10 -9.45
CA VAL A 192 8.72 2.90 -8.37
C VAL A 192 9.03 4.28 -7.78
N ALA A 193 8.75 4.47 -6.50
CA ALA A 193 8.92 5.77 -5.85
C ALA A 193 9.09 5.65 -4.33
N GLY A 194 9.65 6.71 -3.71
CA GLY A 194 9.58 6.86 -2.26
C GLY A 194 8.13 7.04 -1.80
N ILE A 195 7.45 8.03 -2.37
CA ILE A 195 6.02 8.29 -2.14
C ILE A 195 5.33 8.39 -3.49
N LYS A 196 4.22 7.67 -3.64
CA LYS A 196 3.42 7.66 -4.85
C LYS A 196 1.95 7.75 -4.52
N LEU A 197 1.33 8.85 -4.91
CA LEU A 197 -0.09 9.08 -4.70
C LEU A 197 -0.78 9.34 -6.04
N HIS A 198 -1.91 8.71 -6.23
CA HIS A 198 -2.86 9.01 -7.28
C HIS A 198 -4.08 9.70 -6.70
N ALA A 199 -4.67 10.64 -7.45
CA ALA A 199 -5.83 11.40 -6.98
C ALA A 199 -5.61 11.98 -5.56
N ALA A 200 -4.48 12.63 -5.37
CA ALA A 200 -4.14 13.30 -4.11
C ALA A 200 -5.07 14.51 -3.89
N ILE A 201 -6.01 14.36 -2.99
CA ILE A 201 -6.99 15.40 -2.64
C ILE A 201 -6.63 15.91 -1.24
N ASP A 202 -6.40 17.20 -1.09
CA ASP A 202 -6.06 17.85 0.19
C ASP A 202 -5.00 17.08 0.98
N THR A 203 -3.96 16.63 0.30
CA THR A 203 -2.89 15.85 0.89
C THR A 203 -1.64 16.71 1.08
N VAL A 204 -1.06 16.67 2.25
CA VAL A 204 0.19 17.37 2.57
C VAL A 204 1.35 16.39 2.55
N ILE A 205 2.40 16.72 1.79
CA ILE A 205 3.67 15.99 1.78
C ILE A 205 4.78 16.99 2.12
N SER A 206 5.48 16.77 3.22
CA SER A 206 6.51 17.71 3.69
C SER A 206 7.60 17.03 4.50
N GLY A 207 8.82 17.52 4.41
CA GLY A 207 9.96 17.12 5.26
C GLY A 207 10.44 15.66 5.08
N ASN A 208 10.04 14.98 4.01
CA ASN A 208 10.42 13.57 3.80
C ASN A 208 11.77 13.45 3.08
#